data_a040b5f68f59684dd497658f1b6806d1
#
_entry.id   a040b5f68f59684dd497658f1b6806d1
#
_cell.length_a   1.000
_cell.length_b   1.000
_cell.length_c   1.000
_cell.angle_alpha   90.00
_cell.angle_beta   90.00
_cell.angle_gamma   90.00
#
_symmetry.space_group_name_H-M   'P 1'
#
loop_
_entity.id
_entity.type
_entity.pdbx_description
1 polymer ?
#
loop_
_entity_poly.entity_id
_entity_poly.type
_entity_poly.pdbx_seq_one_letter_code
_entity_poly.pdbx_strand_id
1 'polypeptide(L)'
;MFTRHPEKASAMQAAGAVVVEGDMTDAARLREASKGMDAVALLVPFFNSDPGTTGRNAIDAAKDAGVPLLVYNTSGLTPPAKTGNPTIDIRIDLTNYLQASGIPAIILQPTVYMENWFGPYTAPYVAGQNQVAYPNPPDMRVGWIASEDVGAFVAEAIERPELAGSSFVLSGPENLTGIALADQFSLGLGRPVRYYAMPPQEFGDILGGIFGPEGGAAVASEYQKLWDNPTRPVMYADMEPVLATLPVRLTTVREWVAKHASAFSQ
;
A
#
# COMPACT_ATOMS: atom_id res chain seq x y z
N MET A 1 19.03 -1.60 -0.67
CA MET A 1 17.92 -0.64 -0.62
C MET A 1 18.28 0.58 -1.45
N PHE A 2 17.43 1.02 -2.39
CA PHE A 2 17.61 2.20 -3.22
C PHE A 2 16.79 3.38 -2.68
N THR A 3 17.38 4.55 -2.46
CA THR A 3 16.67 5.69 -1.84
C THR A 3 17.32 7.03 -2.20
N ARG A 4 16.52 8.10 -2.27
CA ARG A 4 16.98 9.49 -2.37
C ARG A 4 17.46 10.07 -1.03
N HIS A 5 17.15 9.38 0.07
CA HIS A 5 17.35 9.87 1.43
C HIS A 5 18.10 8.84 2.28
N PRO A 6 19.42 8.64 2.02
CA PRO A 6 20.22 7.66 2.77
C PRO A 6 20.27 7.96 4.27
N GLU A 7 20.14 9.23 4.66
CA GLU A 7 20.08 9.66 6.06
C GLU A 7 18.85 9.12 6.83
N LYS A 8 17.78 8.76 6.12
CA LYS A 8 16.56 8.14 6.70
C LYS A 8 16.63 6.62 6.77
N ALA A 9 17.67 6.02 6.26
CA ALA A 9 17.83 4.57 6.15
C ALA A 9 18.65 3.94 7.28
N SER A 10 18.92 4.67 8.37
CA SER A 10 19.78 4.20 9.47
C SER A 10 19.31 2.89 10.12
N ALA A 11 18.00 2.72 10.31
CA ALA A 11 17.45 1.48 10.84
C ALA A 11 17.67 0.29 9.90
N MET A 12 17.55 0.50 8.58
CA MET A 12 17.81 -0.53 7.58
C MET A 12 19.30 -0.89 7.50
N GLN A 13 20.18 0.12 7.59
CA GLN A 13 21.64 -0.12 7.66
C GLN A 13 22.02 -0.89 8.91
N ALA A 14 21.42 -0.57 10.06
CA ALA A 14 21.63 -1.31 11.30
C ALA A 14 21.15 -2.78 11.21
N ALA A 15 20.14 -3.05 10.39
CA ALA A 15 19.68 -4.39 10.05
C ALA A 15 20.52 -5.09 8.94
N GLY A 16 21.64 -4.48 8.49
CA GLY A 16 22.55 -5.07 7.50
C GLY A 16 22.25 -4.69 6.05
N ALA A 17 21.29 -3.79 5.78
CA ALA A 17 21.00 -3.39 4.40
C ALA A 17 22.10 -2.50 3.82
N VAL A 18 22.54 -2.80 2.60
CA VAL A 18 23.36 -1.89 1.79
C VAL A 18 22.45 -0.82 1.20
N VAL A 19 22.72 0.45 1.52
CA VAL A 19 21.96 1.60 1.01
C VAL A 19 22.64 2.18 -0.21
N VAL A 20 21.92 2.25 -1.31
CA VAL A 20 22.35 2.87 -2.57
C VAL A 20 21.56 4.15 -2.75
N GLU A 21 22.28 5.27 -2.80
CA GLU A 21 21.68 6.58 -3.07
C GLU A 21 21.37 6.74 -4.56
N GLY A 22 20.14 7.21 -4.85
CA GLY A 22 19.72 7.51 -6.21
C GLY A 22 18.24 7.86 -6.30
N ASP A 23 17.85 8.45 -7.44
CA ASP A 23 16.47 8.74 -7.80
C ASP A 23 15.97 7.69 -8.81
N MET A 24 14.73 7.24 -8.67
CA MET A 24 14.12 6.28 -9.60
C MET A 24 13.86 6.86 -10.99
N THR A 25 14.02 8.15 -11.19
CA THR A 25 14.02 8.79 -12.52
C THR A 25 15.35 8.58 -13.26
N ASP A 26 16.44 8.24 -12.54
CA ASP A 26 17.74 7.91 -13.12
C ASP A 26 17.82 6.41 -13.50
N ALA A 27 17.46 6.11 -14.74
CA ALA A 27 17.48 4.75 -15.27
C ALA A 27 18.88 4.10 -15.25
N ALA A 28 19.95 4.89 -15.44
CA ALA A 28 21.30 4.37 -15.42
C ALA A 28 21.72 3.94 -14.00
N ARG A 29 21.36 4.75 -13.01
CA ARG A 29 21.63 4.46 -11.59
C ARG A 29 20.82 3.25 -11.11
N LEU A 30 19.55 3.12 -11.53
CA LEU A 30 18.71 1.95 -11.25
C LEU A 30 19.34 0.67 -11.83
N ARG A 31 19.80 0.72 -13.09
CA ARG A 31 20.45 -0.42 -13.75
C ARG A 31 21.72 -0.84 -12.99
N GLU A 32 22.54 0.12 -12.58
CA GLU A 32 23.73 -0.17 -11.79
C GLU A 32 23.40 -0.82 -10.45
N ALA A 33 22.37 -0.31 -9.76
CA ALA A 33 21.91 -0.85 -8.48
C ALA A 33 21.26 -2.24 -8.61
N SER A 34 20.77 -2.60 -9.79
CA SER A 34 20.12 -3.90 -10.06
C SER A 34 21.11 -4.99 -10.46
N LYS A 35 22.37 -4.65 -10.80
CA LYS A 35 23.37 -5.64 -11.22
C LYS A 35 23.68 -6.65 -10.12
N GLY A 36 23.62 -7.92 -10.48
CA GLY A 36 23.97 -9.02 -9.59
C GLY A 36 22.96 -9.25 -8.45
N MET A 37 21.77 -8.67 -8.56
CA MET A 37 20.68 -8.94 -7.62
C MET A 37 19.92 -10.20 -8.03
N ASP A 38 19.61 -11.05 -7.05
CA ASP A 38 18.81 -12.26 -7.24
C ASP A 38 17.32 -11.94 -7.41
N ALA A 39 16.87 -10.82 -6.85
CA ALA A 39 15.51 -10.30 -7.03
C ALA A 39 15.44 -8.78 -6.85
N VAL A 40 14.42 -8.17 -7.43
CA VAL A 40 14.05 -6.77 -7.18
C VAL A 40 12.65 -6.70 -6.59
N ALA A 41 12.53 -6.12 -5.39
CA ALA A 41 11.25 -5.70 -4.82
C ALA A 41 10.95 -4.28 -5.26
N LEU A 42 9.89 -4.10 -6.05
CA LEU A 42 9.49 -2.81 -6.61
C LEU A 42 8.24 -2.28 -5.91
N LEU A 43 8.34 -1.08 -5.37
CA LEU A 43 7.23 -0.23 -4.97
C LEU A 43 7.39 1.14 -5.64
N VAL A 44 6.41 1.53 -6.44
CA VAL A 44 6.45 2.83 -7.14
C VAL A 44 5.79 3.90 -6.25
N PRO A 45 6.45 5.03 -6.01
CA PRO A 45 5.85 6.14 -5.28
C PRO A 45 4.84 6.88 -6.17
N PHE A 46 3.55 6.57 -6.05
CA PHE A 46 2.49 7.11 -6.92
C PHE A 46 2.21 8.62 -6.76
N PHE A 47 2.76 9.24 -5.72
CA PHE A 47 2.63 10.69 -5.47
C PHE A 47 3.83 11.50 -5.97
N ASN A 48 4.68 10.93 -6.82
CA ASN A 48 5.69 11.70 -7.54
C ASN A 48 5.09 12.33 -8.83
N SER A 49 5.88 13.19 -9.49
CA SER A 49 5.43 13.91 -10.70
C SER A 49 5.20 13.01 -11.91
N ASP A 50 5.88 11.85 -11.97
CA ASP A 50 5.75 10.89 -13.09
C ASP A 50 5.97 9.45 -12.60
N PRO A 51 4.97 8.86 -11.94
CA PRO A 51 5.05 7.47 -11.48
C PRO A 51 5.16 6.46 -12.63
N GLY A 52 4.63 6.80 -13.79
CA GLY A 52 4.67 5.94 -14.98
C GLY A 52 6.09 5.76 -15.50
N THR A 53 6.83 6.83 -15.72
CA THR A 53 8.24 6.76 -16.11
C THR A 53 9.09 6.13 -15.01
N THR A 54 8.87 6.51 -13.76
CA THR A 54 9.56 5.93 -12.61
C THR A 54 9.43 4.40 -12.55
N GLY A 55 8.21 3.89 -12.71
CA GLY A 55 7.95 2.45 -12.70
C GLY A 55 8.57 1.72 -13.90
N ARG A 56 8.42 2.27 -15.11
CA ARG A 56 9.06 1.70 -16.32
C ARG A 56 10.58 1.65 -16.20
N ASN A 57 11.21 2.74 -15.75
CA ASN A 57 12.67 2.77 -15.54
C ASN A 57 13.13 1.63 -14.60
N ALA A 58 12.39 1.37 -13.53
CA ALA A 58 12.74 0.31 -12.58
C ALA A 58 12.58 -1.09 -13.20
N ILE A 59 11.52 -1.32 -13.97
CA ILE A 59 11.27 -2.58 -14.67
C ILE A 59 12.35 -2.82 -15.73
N ASP A 60 12.66 -1.81 -16.55
CA ASP A 60 13.68 -1.91 -17.60
C ASP A 60 15.08 -2.11 -17.00
N ALA A 61 15.39 -1.39 -15.92
CA ALA A 61 16.67 -1.54 -15.23
C ALA A 61 16.87 -2.95 -14.68
N ALA A 62 15.85 -3.54 -14.06
CA ALA A 62 15.89 -4.92 -13.57
C ALA A 62 16.07 -5.92 -14.73
N LYS A 63 15.29 -5.74 -15.82
CA LYS A 63 15.39 -6.58 -17.02
C LYS A 63 16.78 -6.50 -17.66
N ASP A 64 17.27 -5.28 -17.90
CA ASP A 64 18.59 -5.05 -18.53
C ASP A 64 19.76 -5.57 -17.68
N ALA A 65 19.60 -5.57 -16.36
CA ALA A 65 20.57 -6.14 -15.44
C ALA A 65 20.50 -7.67 -15.35
N GLY A 66 19.52 -8.30 -16.00
CA GLY A 66 19.31 -9.75 -15.99
C GLY A 66 18.78 -10.28 -14.65
N VAL A 67 18.05 -9.46 -13.89
CA VAL A 67 17.46 -9.89 -12.61
C VAL A 67 16.48 -11.04 -12.85
N PRO A 68 16.62 -12.18 -12.16
CA PRO A 68 15.82 -13.36 -12.43
C PRO A 68 14.36 -13.27 -11.92
N LEU A 69 14.06 -12.36 -10.97
CA LEU A 69 12.72 -12.17 -10.42
C LEU A 69 12.45 -10.72 -10.04
N LEU A 70 11.24 -10.23 -10.37
CA LEU A 70 10.74 -8.95 -9.88
C LEU A 70 9.45 -9.17 -9.08
N VAL A 71 9.43 -8.73 -7.82
CA VAL A 71 8.23 -8.72 -6.97
C VAL A 71 7.67 -7.31 -6.95
N TYR A 72 6.52 -7.12 -7.60
CA TYR A 72 5.87 -5.80 -7.72
C TYR A 72 4.74 -5.65 -6.71
N ASN A 73 4.93 -4.75 -5.76
CA ASN A 73 3.87 -4.28 -4.86
C ASN A 73 3.15 -3.09 -5.52
N THR A 74 1.88 -3.29 -5.87
CA THR A 74 1.06 -2.27 -6.55
C THR A 74 0.57 -1.15 -5.63
N SER A 75 0.83 -1.25 -4.31
CA SER A 75 0.36 -0.28 -3.29
C SER A 75 -1.16 -0.04 -3.28
N GLY A 76 -1.91 -1.00 -3.74
CA GLY A 76 -3.38 -0.97 -3.81
C GLY A 76 -3.90 -1.96 -4.85
N LEU A 77 -5.20 -2.20 -4.85
CA LEU A 77 -5.82 -3.06 -5.84
C LEU A 77 -5.67 -2.47 -7.25
N THR A 78 -5.45 -3.35 -8.21
CA THR A 78 -5.44 -3.01 -9.63
C THR A 78 -6.79 -3.38 -10.24
N PRO A 79 -7.61 -2.42 -10.67
CA PRO A 79 -8.90 -2.71 -11.29
C PRO A 79 -8.71 -3.48 -12.61
N PRO A 80 -9.74 -4.26 -13.04
CA PRO A 80 -9.66 -5.02 -14.28
C PRO A 80 -9.71 -4.15 -15.55
N ALA A 81 -10.14 -2.89 -15.43
CA ALA A 81 -10.23 -1.92 -16.52
C ALA A 81 -9.93 -0.50 -16.02
N LYS A 82 -9.52 0.37 -16.94
CA LYS A 82 -9.27 1.79 -16.61
C LYS A 82 -10.50 2.46 -16.03
N THR A 83 -10.27 3.23 -14.97
CA THR A 83 -11.30 3.94 -14.19
C THR A 83 -11.48 5.38 -14.64
N GLY A 84 -10.53 5.92 -15.43
CA GLY A 84 -10.41 7.35 -15.77
C GLY A 84 -9.70 8.17 -14.69
N ASN A 85 -9.29 7.54 -13.57
CA ASN A 85 -8.46 8.17 -12.55
C ASN A 85 -6.98 7.83 -12.81
N PRO A 86 -6.14 8.82 -13.19
CA PRO A 86 -4.73 8.56 -13.53
C PRO A 86 -3.93 7.87 -12.41
N THR A 87 -4.22 8.17 -11.14
CA THR A 87 -3.53 7.59 -9.99
C THR A 87 -3.86 6.09 -9.80
N ILE A 88 -5.05 5.68 -10.21
CA ILE A 88 -5.46 4.28 -10.19
C ILE A 88 -4.99 3.58 -11.47
N ASP A 89 -5.22 4.22 -12.63
CA ASP A 89 -4.97 3.66 -13.94
C ASP A 89 -3.49 3.39 -14.20
N ILE A 90 -2.60 4.14 -13.57
CA ILE A 90 -1.16 3.90 -13.66
C ILE A 90 -0.74 2.50 -13.14
N ARG A 91 -1.47 1.94 -12.16
CA ARG A 91 -1.22 0.58 -11.67
C ARG A 91 -1.50 -0.45 -12.76
N ILE A 92 -2.58 -0.24 -13.54
CA ILE A 92 -2.93 -1.07 -14.69
C ILE A 92 -1.83 -0.97 -15.75
N ASP A 93 -1.43 0.26 -16.09
CA ASP A 93 -0.41 0.50 -17.12
C ASP A 93 0.94 -0.13 -16.74
N LEU A 94 1.37 0.01 -15.49
CA LEU A 94 2.62 -0.59 -15.02
C LEU A 94 2.54 -2.11 -14.90
N THR A 95 1.40 -2.66 -14.48
CA THR A 95 1.17 -4.11 -14.45
C THR A 95 1.26 -4.69 -15.87
N ASN A 96 0.57 -4.08 -16.83
CA ASN A 96 0.62 -4.50 -18.24
C ASN A 96 2.03 -4.37 -18.83
N TYR A 97 2.72 -3.28 -18.51
CA TYR A 97 4.10 -3.05 -18.95
C TYR A 97 5.05 -4.12 -18.39
N LEU A 98 4.93 -4.43 -17.10
CA LEU A 98 5.71 -5.48 -16.46
C LEU A 98 5.47 -6.84 -17.12
N GLN A 99 4.22 -7.22 -17.35
CA GLN A 99 3.87 -8.47 -18.02
C GLN A 99 4.41 -8.53 -19.45
N ALA A 100 4.30 -7.42 -20.20
CA ALA A 100 4.83 -7.34 -21.56
C ALA A 100 6.37 -7.31 -21.62
N SER A 101 7.05 -6.92 -20.55
CA SER A 101 8.52 -6.86 -20.50
C SER A 101 9.17 -8.24 -20.61
N GLY A 102 8.47 -9.30 -20.19
CA GLY A 102 8.96 -10.69 -20.18
C GLY A 102 9.91 -11.01 -19.02
N ILE A 103 10.15 -10.09 -18.08
CA ILE A 103 10.85 -10.40 -16.83
C ILE A 103 9.96 -11.29 -15.95
N PRO A 104 10.48 -12.38 -15.36
CA PRO A 104 9.68 -13.17 -14.42
C PRO A 104 9.25 -12.31 -13.25
N ALA A 105 7.95 -12.24 -12.96
CA ALA A 105 7.43 -11.34 -11.94
C ALA A 105 6.30 -11.96 -11.11
N ILE A 106 6.23 -11.56 -9.83
CA ILE A 106 5.11 -11.82 -8.92
C ILE A 106 4.49 -10.47 -8.57
N ILE A 107 3.15 -10.38 -8.64
CA ILE A 107 2.41 -9.15 -8.37
C ILE A 107 1.68 -9.28 -7.04
N LEU A 108 1.94 -8.36 -6.12
CA LEU A 108 1.28 -8.26 -4.82
C LEU A 108 0.37 -7.03 -4.79
N GLN A 109 -0.92 -7.25 -4.57
CA GLN A 109 -1.96 -6.21 -4.60
C GLN A 109 -2.58 -6.04 -3.20
N PRO A 110 -1.98 -5.24 -2.31
CA PRO A 110 -2.55 -5.00 -0.99
C PRO A 110 -3.88 -4.24 -1.10
N THR A 111 -4.79 -4.48 -0.18
CA THR A 111 -6.07 -3.77 -0.10
C THR A 111 -5.87 -2.34 0.40
N VAL A 112 -5.90 -2.12 1.71
CA VAL A 112 -5.71 -0.80 2.33
C VAL A 112 -4.75 -0.93 3.51
N TYR A 113 -3.73 -0.10 3.52
CA TYR A 113 -2.73 -0.13 4.59
C TYR A 113 -3.26 0.45 5.91
N MET A 114 -2.95 -0.22 7.02
CA MET A 114 -3.23 0.27 8.38
C MET A 114 -2.46 1.58 8.67
N GLU A 115 -1.30 1.78 8.07
CA GLU A 115 -0.46 2.97 8.19
C GLU A 115 -1.16 4.25 7.70
N ASN A 116 -2.21 4.13 6.89
CA ASN A 116 -3.07 5.26 6.54
C ASN A 116 -3.67 5.93 7.78
N TRP A 117 -3.86 5.19 8.89
CA TRP A 117 -4.39 5.76 10.13
C TRP A 117 -3.42 6.71 10.85
N PHE A 118 -2.14 6.76 10.46
CA PHE A 118 -1.24 7.83 10.92
C PHE A 118 -1.50 9.18 10.24
N GLY A 119 -2.30 9.18 9.17
CA GLY A 119 -2.61 10.39 8.42
C GLY A 119 -3.38 11.44 9.24
N PRO A 120 -3.32 12.72 8.81
CA PRO A 120 -3.95 13.84 9.51
C PRO A 120 -5.49 13.75 9.54
N TYR A 121 -6.05 12.85 8.79
CA TYR A 121 -7.48 12.56 8.74
C TYR A 121 -7.94 11.48 9.73
N THR A 122 -7.01 10.76 10.39
CA THR A 122 -7.37 9.73 11.37
C THR A 122 -6.68 9.95 12.72
N ALA A 123 -5.34 10.05 12.77
CA ALA A 123 -4.62 10.10 14.04
C ALA A 123 -5.08 11.25 14.97
N PRO A 124 -5.28 12.49 14.52
CA PRO A 124 -5.77 13.57 15.37
C PRO A 124 -7.19 13.35 15.92
N TYR A 125 -8.05 12.70 15.12
CA TYR A 125 -9.42 12.38 15.54
C TYR A 125 -9.42 11.28 16.61
N VAL A 126 -8.57 10.27 16.49
CA VAL A 126 -8.42 9.24 17.52
C VAL A 126 -7.87 9.85 18.81
N ALA A 127 -6.82 10.67 18.72
CA ALA A 127 -6.19 11.30 19.87
C ALA A 127 -7.12 12.30 20.58
N GLY A 128 -7.73 13.21 19.83
CA GLY A 128 -8.50 14.34 20.39
C GLY A 128 -9.98 14.04 20.65
N GLN A 129 -10.59 13.12 19.89
CA GLN A 129 -12.05 12.94 19.88
C GLN A 129 -12.49 11.49 20.15
N ASN A 130 -11.56 10.56 20.32
CA ASN A 130 -11.85 9.13 20.39
C ASN A 130 -12.65 8.61 19.17
N GLN A 131 -12.28 9.07 17.98
CA GLN A 131 -12.92 8.69 16.73
C GLN A 131 -11.91 8.16 15.73
N VAL A 132 -12.10 6.92 15.26
CA VAL A 132 -11.40 6.46 14.05
C VAL A 132 -12.15 7.01 12.84
N ALA A 133 -11.58 8.06 12.26
CA ALA A 133 -12.16 8.78 11.12
C ALA A 133 -11.60 8.22 9.82
N TYR A 134 -12.49 7.89 8.88
CA TYR A 134 -12.10 7.46 7.53
C TYR A 134 -13.26 7.69 6.54
N PRO A 135 -13.01 7.96 5.25
CA PRO A 135 -14.06 8.34 4.30
C PRO A 135 -14.85 7.16 3.72
N ASN A 136 -14.71 5.97 4.28
CA ASN A 136 -15.52 4.83 3.86
C ASN A 136 -16.95 4.92 4.43
N PRO A 137 -17.99 4.53 3.66
CA PRO A 137 -19.31 4.30 4.21
C PRO A 137 -19.27 3.35 5.41
N PRO A 138 -20.08 3.58 6.46
CA PRO A 138 -19.94 2.87 7.73
C PRO A 138 -20.20 1.37 7.65
N ASP A 139 -20.97 0.93 6.65
CA ASP A 139 -21.31 -0.45 6.36
C ASP A 139 -20.36 -1.13 5.37
N MET A 140 -19.46 -0.36 4.74
CA MET A 140 -18.46 -0.91 3.82
C MET A 140 -17.48 -1.78 4.57
N ARG A 141 -17.22 -2.97 4.03
CA ARG A 141 -16.26 -3.91 4.60
C ARG A 141 -14.88 -3.74 3.95
N VAL A 142 -13.86 -3.69 4.79
CA VAL A 142 -12.47 -3.52 4.37
C VAL A 142 -11.57 -4.49 5.13
N GLY A 143 -10.67 -5.13 4.41
CA GLY A 143 -9.55 -5.89 4.99
C GLY A 143 -8.32 -4.99 5.07
N TRP A 144 -8.06 -4.47 6.26
CA TRP A 144 -6.90 -3.63 6.52
C TRP A 144 -5.64 -4.48 6.70
N ILE A 145 -4.55 -4.13 6.04
CA ILE A 145 -3.30 -4.88 6.09
C ILE A 145 -2.15 -4.02 6.61
N ALA A 146 -1.31 -4.57 7.49
CA ALA A 146 -0.10 -3.89 7.95
C ALA A 146 0.97 -3.89 6.86
N SER A 147 1.72 -2.80 6.73
CA SER A 147 2.83 -2.73 5.77
C SER A 147 3.94 -3.73 6.09
N GLU A 148 4.14 -4.07 7.35
CA GLU A 148 5.07 -5.12 7.78
C GLU A 148 4.67 -6.50 7.23
N ASP A 149 3.37 -6.82 7.23
CA ASP A 149 2.86 -8.08 6.67
C ASP A 149 3.07 -8.13 5.15
N VAL A 150 2.84 -7.00 4.46
CA VAL A 150 3.14 -6.91 3.02
C VAL A 150 4.63 -7.08 2.76
N GLY A 151 5.49 -6.52 3.61
CA GLY A 151 6.94 -6.75 3.56
C GLY A 151 7.31 -8.22 3.73
N ALA A 152 6.63 -8.94 4.64
CA ALA A 152 6.80 -10.37 4.82
C ALA A 152 6.35 -11.16 3.57
N PHE A 153 5.23 -10.78 2.94
CA PHE A 153 4.82 -11.38 1.66
C PHE A 153 5.83 -11.14 0.53
N VAL A 154 6.45 -9.96 0.49
CA VAL A 154 7.54 -9.69 -0.47
C VAL A 154 8.71 -10.63 -0.24
N ALA A 155 9.13 -10.82 1.01
CA ALA A 155 10.22 -11.75 1.35
C ALA A 155 9.86 -13.20 0.98
N GLU A 156 8.66 -13.66 1.33
CA GLU A 156 8.17 -15.00 0.97
C GLU A 156 8.09 -15.21 -0.55
N ALA A 157 7.69 -14.17 -1.30
CA ALA A 157 7.62 -14.23 -2.76
C ALA A 157 9.00 -14.31 -3.41
N ILE A 158 10.01 -13.63 -2.85
CA ILE A 158 11.39 -13.68 -3.34
C ILE A 158 11.97 -15.10 -3.21
N GLU A 159 11.65 -15.81 -2.14
CA GLU A 159 12.10 -17.17 -1.90
C GLU A 159 11.38 -18.23 -2.78
N ARG A 160 10.39 -17.82 -3.60
CA ARG A 160 9.55 -18.70 -4.42
C ARG A 160 9.48 -18.25 -5.89
N PRO A 161 10.62 -18.28 -6.61
CA PRO A 161 10.65 -17.84 -8.01
C PRO A 161 9.76 -18.66 -8.95
N GLU A 162 9.37 -19.88 -8.55
CA GLU A 162 8.43 -20.73 -9.29
C GLU A 162 7.01 -20.14 -9.36
N LEU A 163 6.69 -19.16 -8.50
CA LEU A 163 5.43 -18.43 -8.55
C LEU A 163 5.42 -17.26 -9.57
N ALA A 164 6.49 -17.11 -10.35
CA ALA A 164 6.53 -16.09 -11.40
C ALA A 164 5.34 -16.22 -12.36
N GLY A 165 4.70 -15.11 -12.68
CA GLY A 165 3.44 -15.04 -13.42
C GLY A 165 2.19 -14.99 -12.54
N SER A 166 2.33 -15.21 -11.23
CA SER A 166 1.21 -15.13 -10.28
C SER A 166 0.92 -13.70 -9.81
N SER A 167 -0.33 -13.49 -9.42
CA SER A 167 -0.79 -12.25 -8.80
C SER A 167 -1.64 -12.57 -7.57
N PHE A 168 -1.33 -11.94 -6.44
CA PHE A 168 -1.98 -12.17 -5.15
C PHE A 168 -2.63 -10.88 -4.64
N VAL A 169 -3.91 -10.93 -4.33
CA VAL A 169 -4.56 -9.88 -3.55
C VAL A 169 -4.27 -10.13 -2.08
N LEU A 170 -3.71 -9.13 -1.40
CA LEU A 170 -3.32 -9.21 -0.01
C LEU A 170 -4.27 -8.39 0.86
N SER A 171 -4.84 -9.02 1.86
CA SER A 171 -5.75 -8.44 2.83
C SER A 171 -5.26 -8.75 4.24
N GLY A 172 -5.65 -7.93 5.21
CA GLY A 172 -5.52 -8.33 6.61
C GLY A 172 -6.47 -9.49 6.96
N PRO A 173 -6.34 -10.04 8.17
CA PRO A 173 -7.08 -11.23 8.58
C PRO A 173 -8.58 -10.96 8.83
N GLU A 174 -8.97 -9.69 8.89
CA GLU A 174 -10.30 -9.26 9.34
C GLU A 174 -11.01 -8.47 8.23
N ASN A 175 -12.28 -8.80 7.98
CA ASN A 175 -13.15 -8.07 7.06
C ASN A 175 -14.10 -7.17 7.88
N LEU A 176 -13.72 -5.92 8.12
CA LEU A 176 -14.34 -5.04 9.11
C LEU A 176 -15.21 -3.96 8.47
N THR A 177 -16.41 -3.76 9.02
CA THR A 177 -17.19 -2.52 8.83
C THR A 177 -16.57 -1.39 9.66
N GLY A 178 -17.01 -0.14 9.44
CA GLY A 178 -16.54 0.99 10.24
C GLY A 178 -16.77 0.80 11.75
N ILE A 179 -17.93 0.26 12.13
CA ILE A 179 -18.24 -0.04 13.56
C ILE A 179 -17.27 -1.09 14.09
N ALA A 180 -17.12 -2.21 13.39
CA ALA A 180 -16.21 -3.28 13.81
C ALA A 180 -14.75 -2.80 13.86
N LEU A 181 -14.33 -1.90 12.98
CA LEU A 181 -13.02 -1.25 13.04
C LEU A 181 -12.86 -0.44 14.33
N ALA A 182 -13.86 0.36 14.70
CA ALA A 182 -13.83 1.14 15.93
C ALA A 182 -13.79 0.25 17.20
N ASP A 183 -14.43 -0.91 17.17
CA ASP A 183 -14.35 -1.89 18.24
C ASP A 183 -12.91 -2.42 18.39
N GLN A 184 -12.22 -2.73 17.28
CA GLN A 184 -10.82 -3.15 17.32
C GLN A 184 -9.88 -2.04 17.85
N PHE A 185 -10.12 -0.78 17.45
CA PHE A 185 -9.41 0.37 18.02
C PHE A 185 -9.65 0.50 19.53
N SER A 186 -10.90 0.34 19.96
CA SER A 186 -11.25 0.39 21.39
C SER A 186 -10.50 -0.67 22.19
N LEU A 187 -10.46 -1.90 21.68
CA LEU A 187 -9.73 -3.01 22.30
C LEU A 187 -8.21 -2.77 22.32
N GLY A 188 -7.65 -2.25 21.23
CA GLY A 188 -6.22 -1.98 21.10
C GLY A 188 -5.75 -0.83 21.99
N LEU A 189 -6.57 0.23 22.15
CA LEU A 189 -6.24 1.40 22.97
C LEU A 189 -6.69 1.31 24.43
N GLY A 190 -7.52 0.30 24.79
CA GLY A 190 -8.08 0.16 26.13
C GLY A 190 -9.05 1.28 26.53
N ARG A 191 -9.65 1.98 25.55
CA ARG A 191 -10.62 3.07 25.76
C ARG A 191 -11.67 3.08 24.66
N PRO A 192 -12.90 3.57 24.93
CA PRO A 192 -13.94 3.62 23.90
C PRO A 192 -13.55 4.51 22.71
N VAL A 193 -13.65 3.97 21.50
CA VAL A 193 -13.48 4.68 20.23
C VAL A 193 -14.71 4.45 19.38
N ARG A 194 -15.14 5.46 18.61
CA ARG A 194 -16.26 5.38 17.68
C ARG A 194 -15.78 5.55 16.26
N TYR A 195 -16.51 4.97 15.31
CA TYR A 195 -16.26 5.25 13.90
C TYR A 195 -16.85 6.59 13.50
N TYR A 196 -16.05 7.40 12.83
CA TYR A 196 -16.50 8.62 12.16
C TYR A 196 -16.40 8.41 10.65
N ALA A 197 -17.55 8.17 10.02
CA ALA A 197 -17.66 8.10 8.57
C ALA A 197 -17.48 9.51 8.00
N MET A 198 -16.21 9.89 7.78
CA MET A 198 -15.84 11.24 7.35
C MET A 198 -16.43 11.53 5.96
N PRO A 199 -17.10 12.65 5.76
CA PRO A 199 -17.57 13.04 4.44
C PRO A 199 -16.42 13.08 3.43
N PRO A 200 -16.60 12.55 2.19
CA PRO A 200 -15.54 12.55 1.17
C PRO A 200 -14.94 13.92 0.90
N GLN A 201 -15.74 14.99 0.94
CA GLN A 201 -15.25 16.37 0.75
C GLN A 201 -14.32 16.79 1.90
N GLU A 202 -14.69 16.53 3.17
CA GLU A 202 -13.86 16.82 4.34
C GLU A 202 -12.49 16.12 4.25
N PHE A 203 -12.49 14.85 3.84
CA PHE A 203 -11.28 14.08 3.61
C PHE A 203 -10.41 14.68 2.50
N GLY A 204 -11.05 15.06 1.38
CA GLY A 204 -10.39 15.72 0.26
C GLY A 204 -9.78 17.07 0.63
N ASP A 205 -10.47 17.87 1.44
CA ASP A 205 -9.98 19.17 1.91
C ASP A 205 -8.70 19.01 2.76
N ILE A 206 -8.68 18.01 3.67
CA ILE A 206 -7.49 17.67 4.46
C ILE A 206 -6.33 17.27 3.54
N LEU A 207 -6.58 16.39 2.57
CA LEU A 207 -5.56 15.93 1.64
C LEU A 207 -5.12 17.00 0.63
N GLY A 208 -6.00 17.96 0.34
CA GLY A 208 -5.67 19.15 -0.48
C GLY A 208 -4.56 20.00 0.14
N GLY A 209 -4.44 20.00 1.46
CA GLY A 209 -3.32 20.63 2.18
C GLY A 209 -1.97 19.91 1.97
N ILE A 210 -1.98 18.66 1.53
CA ILE A 210 -0.76 17.83 1.32
C ILE A 210 -0.43 17.72 -0.16
N PHE A 211 -1.43 17.40 -1.01
CA PHE A 211 -1.26 17.08 -2.43
C PHE A 211 -1.72 18.20 -3.38
N GLY A 212 -2.08 19.36 -2.82
CA GLY A 212 -2.70 20.46 -3.55
C GLY A 212 -4.22 20.26 -3.75
N PRO A 213 -4.96 21.35 -4.04
CA PRO A 213 -6.42 21.34 -4.12
C PRO A 213 -6.96 20.31 -5.15
N GLU A 214 -6.33 20.18 -6.31
CA GLU A 214 -6.71 19.24 -7.35
C GLU A 214 -6.55 17.78 -6.90
N GLY A 215 -5.44 17.48 -6.20
CA GLY A 215 -5.18 16.14 -5.65
C GLY A 215 -6.21 15.77 -4.58
N GLY A 216 -6.55 16.70 -3.70
CA GLY A 216 -7.59 16.52 -2.69
C GLY A 216 -8.97 16.29 -3.31
N ALA A 217 -9.35 17.10 -4.30
CA ALA A 217 -10.62 16.98 -5.01
C ALA A 217 -10.73 15.63 -5.77
N ALA A 218 -9.65 15.19 -6.40
CA ALA A 218 -9.62 13.89 -7.08
C ALA A 218 -9.88 12.73 -6.09
N VAL A 219 -9.25 12.77 -4.92
CA VAL A 219 -9.46 11.76 -3.89
C VAL A 219 -10.90 11.82 -3.33
N ALA A 220 -11.41 13.02 -3.03
CA ALA A 220 -12.80 13.20 -2.60
C ALA A 220 -13.79 12.58 -3.58
N SER A 221 -13.59 12.82 -4.88
CA SER A 221 -14.44 12.26 -5.94
C SER A 221 -14.45 10.73 -5.96
N GLU A 222 -13.29 10.07 -5.74
CA GLU A 222 -13.24 8.61 -5.70
C GLU A 222 -14.00 8.04 -4.48
N TYR A 223 -13.85 8.66 -3.31
CA TYR A 223 -14.62 8.25 -2.15
C TYR A 223 -16.11 8.56 -2.29
N GLN A 224 -16.48 9.66 -2.96
CA GLN A 224 -17.88 9.97 -3.25
C GLN A 224 -18.53 8.87 -4.10
N LYS A 225 -17.82 8.32 -5.09
CA LYS A 225 -18.28 7.17 -5.88
C LYS A 225 -18.59 5.94 -5.00
N LEU A 226 -17.82 5.72 -3.92
CA LEU A 226 -18.08 4.62 -2.97
C LEU A 226 -19.35 4.86 -2.15
N TRP A 227 -19.65 6.11 -1.84
CA TRP A 227 -20.87 6.48 -1.12
C TRP A 227 -22.12 6.38 -1.99
N ASP A 228 -21.99 6.78 -3.26
CA ASP A 228 -23.12 6.82 -4.20
C ASP A 228 -23.44 5.46 -4.82
N ASN A 229 -22.46 4.55 -4.85
CA ASN A 229 -22.63 3.25 -5.49
C ASN A 229 -23.10 2.17 -4.50
N PRO A 230 -24.28 1.59 -4.68
CA PRO A 230 -24.74 0.48 -3.87
C PRO A 230 -23.92 -0.80 -4.07
N THR A 231 -23.31 -0.97 -5.26
CA THR A 231 -22.42 -2.10 -5.58
C THR A 231 -20.97 -1.65 -5.38
N ARG A 232 -20.52 -1.70 -4.13
CA ARG A 232 -19.17 -1.27 -3.77
C ARG A 232 -18.11 -2.31 -4.18
N PRO A 233 -16.88 -1.86 -4.48
CA PRO A 233 -15.78 -2.79 -4.75
C PRO A 233 -15.49 -3.64 -3.50
N VAL A 234 -15.09 -4.87 -3.72
CA VAL A 234 -14.63 -5.75 -2.65
C VAL A 234 -13.21 -5.33 -2.25
N MET A 235 -13.08 -4.80 -1.02
CA MET A 235 -11.80 -4.36 -0.43
C MET A 235 -11.32 -5.38 0.61
N TYR A 236 -11.51 -6.65 0.33
CA TYR A 236 -11.11 -7.78 1.18
C TYR A 236 -10.82 -8.98 0.28
N ALA A 237 -9.90 -9.84 0.71
CA ALA A 237 -9.64 -11.12 0.07
C ALA A 237 -9.72 -12.24 1.12
N ASP A 238 -10.17 -13.42 0.68
CA ASP A 238 -9.94 -14.64 1.45
C ASP A 238 -8.45 -14.95 1.42
N MET A 239 -7.83 -14.94 2.59
CA MET A 239 -6.39 -15.12 2.72
C MET A 239 -5.97 -16.58 2.85
N GLU A 240 -6.90 -17.51 3.05
CA GLU A 240 -6.55 -18.94 3.23
C GLU A 240 -5.73 -19.50 2.03
N PRO A 241 -6.13 -19.33 0.76
CA PRO A 241 -5.35 -19.79 -0.37
C PRO A 241 -4.01 -19.08 -0.52
N VAL A 242 -3.96 -17.77 -0.19
CA VAL A 242 -2.72 -17.00 -0.25
C VAL A 242 -1.74 -17.48 0.81
N LEU A 243 -2.21 -17.68 2.05
CA LEU A 243 -1.38 -18.14 3.17
C LEU A 243 -0.92 -19.59 3.00
N ALA A 244 -1.66 -20.42 2.29
CA ALA A 244 -1.21 -21.76 1.91
C ALA A 244 -0.01 -21.74 0.93
N THR A 245 0.10 -20.67 0.13
CA THR A 245 1.16 -20.48 -0.86
C THR A 245 2.31 -19.63 -0.32
N LEU A 246 1.99 -18.54 0.35
CA LEU A 246 2.90 -17.57 0.96
C LEU A 246 2.59 -17.49 2.46
N PRO A 247 3.22 -18.34 3.31
CA PRO A 247 2.88 -18.48 4.72
C PRO A 247 3.39 -17.28 5.54
N VAL A 248 2.54 -16.28 5.73
CA VAL A 248 2.80 -15.08 6.52
C VAL A 248 1.84 -15.02 7.70
N ARG A 249 2.35 -14.66 8.90
CA ARG A 249 1.47 -14.35 10.03
C ARG A 249 0.89 -12.97 9.83
N LEU A 250 -0.44 -12.88 9.73
CA LEU A 250 -1.13 -11.62 9.60
C LEU A 250 -1.36 -10.94 10.95
N THR A 251 -1.15 -9.63 10.97
CA THR A 251 -1.37 -8.75 12.11
C THR A 251 -2.83 -8.32 12.17
N THR A 252 -3.51 -8.55 13.30
CA THR A 252 -4.87 -8.04 13.52
C THR A 252 -4.85 -6.53 13.74
N VAL A 253 -5.99 -5.87 13.45
CA VAL A 253 -6.14 -4.43 13.72
C VAL A 253 -5.89 -4.12 15.20
N ARG A 254 -6.40 -4.93 16.12
CA ARG A 254 -6.17 -4.78 17.55
C ARG A 254 -4.68 -4.81 17.92
N GLU A 255 -3.94 -5.79 17.40
CA GLU A 255 -2.50 -5.93 17.65
C GLU A 255 -1.74 -4.72 17.13
N TRP A 256 -2.05 -4.29 15.89
CA TRP A 256 -1.42 -3.16 15.26
C TRP A 256 -1.68 -1.86 16.03
N VAL A 257 -2.93 -1.60 16.43
CA VAL A 257 -3.32 -0.42 17.20
C VAL A 257 -2.65 -0.41 18.58
N ALA A 258 -2.58 -1.55 19.27
CA ALA A 258 -1.88 -1.67 20.56
C ALA A 258 -0.38 -1.37 20.42
N LYS A 259 0.27 -1.89 19.38
CA LYS A 259 1.69 -1.62 19.06
C LYS A 259 1.96 -0.15 18.84
N HIS A 260 1.02 0.57 18.21
CA HIS A 260 1.18 1.97 17.80
C HIS A 260 0.35 2.95 18.66
N ALA A 261 -0.03 2.55 19.87
CA ALA A 261 -0.91 3.34 20.75
C ALA A 261 -0.39 4.76 21.01
N SER A 262 0.93 4.97 21.04
CA SER A 262 1.55 6.29 21.25
C SER A 262 1.22 7.29 20.11
N ALA A 263 0.98 6.83 18.89
CA ALA A 263 0.59 7.69 17.77
C ALA A 263 -0.85 8.23 17.91
N PHE A 264 -1.64 7.65 18.79
CA PHE A 264 -3.05 7.99 19.06
C PHE A 264 -3.25 8.58 20.46
N SER A 265 -2.16 8.99 21.11
CA SER A 265 -2.17 9.69 22.41
C SER A 265 -2.17 11.20 22.19
N GLN A 266 -2.73 11.96 23.18
CA GLN A 266 -2.63 13.42 23.23
C GLN A 266 -1.22 13.86 23.59
#